data_fd8d67d419060aedb6c74ede397ca908
#
_entry.id   fd8d67d419060aedb6c74ede397ca908
#
_cell.length_a   1.000
_cell.length_b   1.000
_cell.length_c   1.000
_cell.angle_alpha   90.00
_cell.angle_beta   90.00
_cell.angle_gamma   90.00
#
_symmetry.space_group_name_H-M   'P 1'
#
loop_
_entity.id
_entity.type
_entity.pdbx_description
1 polymer ?
#
loop_
_entity_poly.entity_id
_entity_poly.type
_entity_poly.pdbx_seq_one_letter_code
_entity_poly.pdbx_strand_id
1 'polypeptide(L)'
;LPLETKPLNGLPDNLEHKNHLGGKELNDIIGQSDLVIGRCGYSTVMDLAVLGKKAVLIPTPGQTEQEYLAKHLAAGNLFCCMQQEGFSLKAAIESGRLFPFRDLSFPGEEFRSVIGELVMRLSGDQQSKYR
;
A
#
# COMPACT_ATOMS: atom_id res chain seq x y z
N LEU A 1 14.09 16.25 8.03
CA LEU A 1 14.12 15.09 7.14
C LEU A 1 15.42 15.07 6.37
N PRO A 2 16.24 14.06 6.59
CA PRO A 2 17.50 13.98 5.87
C PRO A 2 17.23 13.63 4.41
N LEU A 3 17.28 14.61 3.57
CA LEU A 3 17.22 14.42 2.13
C LEU A 3 18.60 14.04 1.56
N GLU A 4 19.59 13.96 2.44
CA GLU A 4 20.95 13.61 2.06
C GLU A 4 21.22 12.12 2.20
N THR A 5 20.53 11.33 1.41
CA THR A 5 20.94 9.93 1.26
C THR A 5 21.91 9.86 0.10
N LYS A 6 23.07 9.28 0.36
CA LYS A 6 24.05 9.03 -0.69
C LYS A 6 23.42 8.12 -1.74
N PRO A 7 23.68 8.39 -3.04
CA PRO A 7 23.18 7.47 -4.07
C PRO A 7 23.73 6.06 -3.81
N LEU A 8 22.85 5.08 -3.92
CA LEU A 8 23.25 3.68 -3.80
C LEU A 8 24.05 3.31 -5.04
N ASN A 9 25.32 2.96 -4.82
CA ASN A 9 26.20 2.52 -5.87
C ASN A 9 26.20 0.98 -5.94
N GLY A 10 26.40 0.44 -7.14
CA GLY A 10 26.52 -1.00 -7.32
C GLY A 10 25.20 -1.77 -7.38
N LEU A 11 24.10 -1.08 -7.75
CA LEU A 11 22.83 -1.74 -7.94
C LEU A 11 22.84 -2.60 -9.21
N PRO A 12 22.16 -3.76 -9.20
CA PRO A 12 21.94 -4.53 -10.42
C PRO A 12 21.26 -3.69 -11.51
N ASP A 13 21.50 -4.03 -12.77
CA ASP A 13 20.95 -3.30 -13.91
C ASP A 13 19.42 -3.28 -13.95
N ASN A 14 18.80 -4.28 -13.33
CA ASN A 14 17.34 -4.40 -13.26
C ASN A 14 16.72 -3.66 -12.06
N LEU A 15 17.52 -2.89 -11.31
CA LEU A 15 17.05 -2.18 -10.13
C LEU A 15 17.39 -0.70 -10.25
N GLU A 16 16.40 0.14 -10.06
CA GLU A 16 16.52 1.57 -10.10
C GLU A 16 16.17 2.15 -8.73
N HIS A 17 16.98 3.07 -8.23
CA HIS A 17 16.76 3.73 -6.94
C HIS A 17 16.56 5.22 -7.13
N LYS A 18 15.54 5.77 -6.48
CA LYS A 18 15.26 7.21 -6.46
C LYS A 18 15.01 7.64 -5.02
N ASN A 19 15.71 8.69 -4.60
CA ASN A 19 15.59 9.22 -3.24
C ASN A 19 14.29 9.97 -3.01
N HIS A 20 13.80 10.64 -4.05
CA HIS A 20 12.59 11.44 -3.98
C HIS A 20 11.90 11.46 -5.34
N LEU A 21 10.57 11.37 -5.31
CA LEU A 21 9.73 11.47 -6.51
C LEU A 21 8.62 12.48 -6.25
N GLY A 22 8.38 13.36 -7.21
CA GLY A 22 7.19 14.19 -7.21
C GLY A 22 5.93 13.33 -7.39
N GLY A 23 4.78 13.85 -6.98
CA GLY A 23 3.53 13.10 -7.03
C GLY A 23 3.19 12.57 -8.42
N LYS A 24 3.42 13.36 -9.46
CA LYS A 24 3.15 12.97 -10.85
C LYS A 24 4.06 11.82 -11.29
N GLU A 25 5.36 11.94 -11.02
CA GLU A 25 6.33 10.89 -11.37
C GLU A 25 6.02 9.58 -10.64
N LEU A 26 5.67 9.67 -9.37
CA LEU A 26 5.30 8.51 -8.56
C LEU A 26 4.06 7.83 -9.14
N ASN A 27 3.04 8.60 -9.49
CA ASN A 27 1.82 8.05 -10.09
C ASN A 27 2.09 7.39 -11.45
N ASP A 28 2.96 7.97 -12.26
CA ASP A 28 3.34 7.40 -13.55
C ASP A 28 4.06 6.05 -13.37
N ILE A 29 4.98 5.98 -12.42
CA ILE A 29 5.72 4.75 -12.12
C ILE A 29 4.77 3.68 -11.57
N ILE A 30 3.90 4.04 -10.65
CA ILE A 30 2.88 3.13 -10.12
C ILE A 30 1.97 2.64 -11.24
N GLY A 31 1.54 3.55 -12.12
CA GLY A 31 0.68 3.23 -13.24
C GLY A 31 1.29 2.21 -14.22
N GLN A 32 2.61 2.18 -14.35
CA GLN A 32 3.34 1.25 -15.20
C GLN A 32 3.75 -0.04 -14.50
N SER A 33 3.57 -0.11 -13.18
CA SER A 33 4.00 -1.26 -12.39
C SER A 33 2.97 -2.38 -12.41
N ASP A 34 3.42 -3.62 -12.40
CA ASP A 34 2.55 -4.80 -12.29
C ASP A 34 2.14 -5.06 -10.85
N LEU A 35 3.01 -4.74 -9.92
CA LEU A 35 2.78 -4.93 -8.50
C LEU A 35 3.49 -3.84 -7.71
N VAL A 36 2.81 -3.31 -6.71
CA VAL A 36 3.37 -2.30 -5.80
C VAL A 36 3.54 -2.90 -4.41
N ILE A 37 4.63 -2.61 -3.77
CA ILE A 37 4.88 -3.02 -2.38
C ILE A 37 5.09 -1.74 -1.56
N GLY A 38 4.34 -1.57 -0.51
CA GLY A 38 4.43 -0.35 0.30
C GLY A 38 3.77 -0.46 1.65
N ARG A 39 3.80 0.64 2.38
CA ARG A 39 3.13 0.74 3.67
C ARG A 39 1.62 0.87 3.49
N CYS A 40 0.87 0.42 4.50
CA CYS A 40 -0.59 0.43 4.48
C CYS A 40 -1.13 1.75 5.03
N GLY A 41 -0.68 2.88 4.47
CA GLY A 41 -1.20 4.20 4.82
C GLY A 41 -2.45 4.54 4.01
N TYR A 42 -3.33 5.33 4.59
CA TYR A 42 -4.60 5.70 3.96
C TYR A 42 -4.41 6.32 2.56
N SER A 43 -3.50 7.29 2.45
CA SER A 43 -3.26 7.97 1.17
C SER A 43 -2.76 7.01 0.11
N THR A 44 -1.82 6.13 0.47
CA THR A 44 -1.28 5.11 -0.44
C THR A 44 -2.38 4.17 -0.90
N VAL A 45 -3.22 3.70 0.02
CA VAL A 45 -4.33 2.80 -0.30
C VAL A 45 -5.30 3.47 -1.28
N MET A 46 -5.64 4.74 -1.05
CA MET A 46 -6.53 5.48 -1.93
C MET A 46 -5.94 5.66 -3.33
N ASP A 47 -4.67 6.00 -3.42
CA ASP A 47 -4.00 6.17 -4.70
C ASP A 47 -3.95 4.85 -5.50
N LEU A 48 -3.63 3.76 -4.83
CA LEU A 48 -3.60 2.43 -5.45
C LEU A 48 -4.98 2.01 -5.94
N ALA A 49 -6.01 2.31 -5.16
CA ALA A 49 -7.39 2.02 -5.52
C ALA A 49 -7.82 2.79 -6.78
N VAL A 50 -7.50 4.08 -6.83
CA VAL A 50 -7.82 4.93 -7.97
C VAL A 50 -7.11 4.44 -9.24
N LEU A 51 -5.86 4.02 -9.10
CA LEU A 51 -5.06 3.53 -10.22
C LEU A 51 -5.38 2.07 -10.58
N GLY A 52 -6.20 1.40 -9.80
CA GLY A 52 -6.57 0.00 -10.04
C GLY A 52 -5.39 -0.96 -9.95
N LYS A 53 -4.44 -0.70 -9.06
CA LYS A 53 -3.20 -1.47 -8.99
C LYS A 53 -3.24 -2.55 -7.92
N LYS A 54 -2.62 -3.68 -8.23
CA LYS A 54 -2.38 -4.75 -7.27
C LYS A 54 -1.23 -4.36 -6.35
N ALA A 55 -1.37 -4.64 -5.07
CA ALA A 55 -0.34 -4.25 -4.12
C ALA A 55 -0.21 -5.25 -2.98
N VAL A 56 0.99 -5.33 -2.45
CA VAL A 56 1.30 -5.98 -1.17
C VAL A 56 1.59 -4.88 -0.17
N LEU A 57 0.77 -4.80 0.87
CA LEU A 57 0.84 -3.74 1.86
C LEU A 57 1.39 -4.29 3.17
N ILE A 58 2.31 -3.54 3.76
CA ILE A 58 3.00 -3.92 4.99
C ILE A 58 2.71 -2.85 6.03
N PRO A 59 1.79 -3.11 6.99
CA PRO A 59 1.50 -2.12 8.02
C PRO A 59 2.72 -1.87 8.89
N THR A 60 2.93 -0.62 9.27
CA THR A 60 4.00 -0.25 10.19
C THR A 60 3.67 -0.81 11.57
N PRO A 61 4.59 -1.60 12.19
CA PRO A 61 4.35 -2.14 13.52
C PRO A 61 4.05 -1.04 14.53
N GLY A 62 3.03 -1.24 15.34
CA GLY A 62 2.59 -0.27 16.33
C GLY A 62 1.66 0.81 15.79
N GLN A 63 1.48 0.90 14.49
CA GLN A 63 0.52 1.81 13.87
C GLN A 63 -0.85 1.12 13.78
N THR A 64 -1.67 1.29 14.80
CA THR A 64 -2.96 0.60 14.93
C THR A 64 -3.87 0.81 13.73
N GLU A 65 -3.88 2.02 13.18
CA GLU A 65 -4.70 2.33 12.00
C GLU A 65 -4.27 1.52 10.78
N GLN A 66 -2.96 1.41 10.56
CA GLN A 66 -2.43 0.64 9.44
C GLN A 66 -2.69 -0.85 9.60
N GLU A 67 -2.55 -1.37 10.80
CA GLU A 67 -2.81 -2.78 11.12
C GLU A 67 -4.29 -3.12 10.91
N TYR A 68 -5.18 -2.26 11.38
CA TYR A 68 -6.62 -2.43 11.21
C TYR A 68 -7.01 -2.38 9.73
N LEU A 69 -6.52 -1.39 9.01
CA LEU A 69 -6.79 -1.22 7.58
C LEU A 69 -6.30 -2.43 6.79
N ALA A 70 -5.08 -2.90 7.05
CA ALA A 70 -4.51 -4.06 6.39
C ALA A 70 -5.38 -5.30 6.57
N LYS A 71 -5.85 -5.54 7.79
CA LYS A 71 -6.71 -6.69 8.11
C LYS A 71 -7.99 -6.68 7.29
N HIS A 72 -8.65 -5.53 7.20
CA HIS A 72 -9.90 -5.40 6.46
C HIS A 72 -9.70 -5.49 4.95
N LEU A 73 -8.63 -4.90 4.43
CA LEU A 73 -8.32 -4.96 3.01
C LEU A 73 -8.00 -6.39 2.55
N ALA A 74 -7.25 -7.13 3.36
CA ALA A 74 -6.93 -8.52 3.07
C ALA A 74 -8.17 -9.41 3.14
N ALA A 75 -9.01 -9.21 4.15
CA ALA A 75 -10.25 -9.98 4.31
C ALA A 75 -11.21 -9.79 3.13
N GLY A 76 -11.22 -8.60 2.52
CA GLY A 76 -12.04 -8.31 1.34
C GLY A 76 -11.37 -8.66 0.02
N ASN A 77 -10.19 -9.25 0.03
CA ASN A 77 -9.38 -9.54 -1.16
C ASN A 77 -9.08 -8.29 -2.01
N LEU A 78 -9.02 -7.14 -1.38
CA LEU A 78 -8.73 -5.88 -2.06
C LEU A 78 -7.23 -5.68 -2.25
N PHE A 79 -6.44 -5.98 -1.22
CA PHE A 79 -4.99 -5.94 -1.28
C PHE A 79 -4.40 -7.09 -0.48
N CYS A 80 -3.24 -7.57 -0.92
CA CYS A 80 -2.44 -8.53 -0.16
C CYS A 80 -1.73 -7.80 0.97
N CYS A 81 -1.72 -8.36 2.17
CA CYS A 81 -1.06 -7.74 3.31
C CYS A 81 -0.10 -8.73 3.97
N MET A 82 1.06 -8.22 4.37
CA MET A 82 2.12 -9.01 5.02
C MET A 82 2.61 -8.28 6.27
N GLN A 83 3.07 -9.04 7.24
CA GLN A 83 3.73 -8.48 8.42
C GLN A 83 5.16 -8.06 8.07
N GLN A 84 5.64 -7.01 8.72
CA GLN A 84 7.04 -6.59 8.57
C GLN A 84 8.01 -7.65 9.08
N GLU A 85 7.65 -8.31 10.17
CA GLU A 85 8.45 -9.40 10.72
C GLU A 85 8.53 -10.55 9.73
N GLY A 86 9.74 -10.99 9.43
CA GLY A 86 9.98 -12.04 8.45
C GLY A 86 9.80 -11.60 7.00
N PHE A 87 9.71 -10.30 6.74
CA PHE A 87 9.56 -9.79 5.38
C PHE A 87 10.76 -10.13 4.50
N SER A 88 10.48 -10.59 3.28
CA SER A 88 11.47 -10.66 2.22
C SER A 88 10.81 -10.21 0.92
N LEU A 89 11.59 -9.59 0.04
CA LEU A 89 11.08 -9.13 -1.25
C LEU A 89 10.55 -10.30 -2.08
N LYS A 90 11.25 -11.43 -2.07
CA LYS A 90 10.82 -12.64 -2.77
C LYS A 90 9.47 -13.13 -2.28
N ALA A 91 9.29 -13.22 -0.96
CA ALA A 91 8.02 -13.65 -0.36
C ALA A 91 6.88 -12.68 -0.70
N ALA A 92 7.15 -11.39 -0.71
CA ALA A 92 6.15 -10.38 -1.07
C ALA A 92 5.71 -10.51 -2.53
N ILE A 93 6.65 -10.71 -3.45
CA ILE A 93 6.34 -10.88 -4.87
C ILE A 93 5.52 -12.17 -5.08
N GLU A 94 5.93 -13.27 -4.47
CA GLU A 94 5.20 -14.54 -4.57
C GLU A 94 3.79 -14.44 -4.00
N SER A 95 3.66 -13.82 -2.82
CA SER A 95 2.36 -13.62 -2.20
C SER A 95 1.46 -12.73 -3.05
N GLY A 96 2.00 -11.68 -3.63
CA GLY A 96 1.26 -10.78 -4.51
C GLY A 96 0.80 -11.46 -5.79
N ARG A 97 1.59 -12.39 -6.33
CA ARG A 97 1.20 -13.13 -7.53
C ARG A 97 0.09 -14.15 -7.26
N LEU A 98 0.10 -14.77 -6.10
CA LEU A 98 -0.85 -15.83 -5.73
C LEU A 98 -2.13 -15.29 -5.08
N PHE A 99 -2.12 -14.05 -4.64
CA PHE A 99 -3.26 -13.48 -3.92
C PHE A 99 -4.47 -13.34 -4.87
N PRO A 100 -5.66 -13.79 -4.44
CA PRO A 100 -6.86 -13.72 -5.26
C PRO A 100 -7.47 -12.31 -5.20
N PHE A 101 -6.85 -11.37 -5.86
CA PHE A 101 -7.33 -9.99 -5.89
C PHE A 101 -8.73 -9.93 -6.49
N ARG A 102 -9.58 -9.13 -5.84
CA ARG A 102 -10.88 -8.81 -6.37
C ARG A 102 -10.69 -8.06 -7.69
N ASP A 103 -11.59 -8.30 -8.65
CA ASP A 103 -11.52 -7.58 -9.92
C ASP A 103 -11.71 -6.08 -9.68
N LEU A 104 -10.65 -5.31 -9.92
CA LEU A 104 -10.60 -3.86 -9.74
C LEU A 104 -11.04 -3.10 -11.00
N SER A 105 -11.63 -3.78 -11.98
CA SER A 105 -12.14 -3.14 -13.18
C SER A 105 -13.42 -2.32 -12.96
N PHE A 106 -13.89 -2.27 -11.71
CA PHE A 106 -15.02 -1.44 -11.34
C PHE A 106 -14.64 0.04 -11.30
N PRO A 107 -15.59 0.94 -11.65
CA PRO A 107 -15.34 2.36 -11.51
C PRO A 107 -14.91 2.67 -10.08
N GLY A 108 -13.85 3.45 -9.95
CA GLY A 108 -13.17 3.70 -8.69
C GLY A 108 -14.02 4.28 -7.58
N GLU A 109 -15.24 4.72 -7.85
CA GLU A 109 -16.16 5.29 -6.87
C GLU A 109 -16.63 4.26 -5.84
N GLU A 110 -16.97 3.05 -6.28
CA GLU A 110 -17.43 2.00 -5.37
C GLU A 110 -16.31 1.58 -4.41
N PHE A 111 -15.10 1.48 -4.92
CA PHE A 111 -13.93 1.15 -4.13
C PHE A 111 -13.59 2.27 -3.14
N ARG A 112 -13.66 3.52 -3.58
CA ARG A 112 -13.46 4.69 -2.72
C ARG A 112 -14.48 4.72 -1.57
N SER A 113 -15.72 4.38 -1.86
CA SER A 113 -16.77 4.34 -0.86
C SER A 113 -16.47 3.32 0.24
N VAL A 114 -16.03 2.12 -0.14
CA VAL A 114 -15.69 1.06 0.81
C VAL A 114 -14.50 1.47 1.69
N ILE A 115 -13.45 2.00 1.10
CA ILE A 115 -12.27 2.44 1.84
C ILE A 115 -12.58 3.67 2.68
N GLY A 116 -13.38 4.60 2.16
CA GLY A 116 -13.82 5.77 2.90
C GLY A 116 -14.60 5.40 4.15
N GLU A 117 -15.50 4.42 4.07
CA GLU A 117 -16.22 3.89 5.22
C GLU A 117 -15.28 3.28 6.26
N LEU A 118 -14.30 2.50 5.82
CA LEU A 118 -13.32 1.90 6.73
C LEU A 118 -12.53 2.97 7.48
N VAL A 119 -12.12 4.02 6.79
CA VAL A 119 -11.37 5.11 7.40
C VAL A 119 -12.25 5.93 8.35
N MET A 120 -13.50 6.17 8.00
CA MET A 120 -14.43 6.86 8.89
C MET A 120 -14.69 6.06 10.16
N ARG A 121 -14.81 4.73 10.06
CA ARG A 121 -14.94 3.86 11.23
C ARG A 121 -13.70 3.92 12.12
N LEU A 122 -12.52 3.90 11.52
CA LEU A 122 -11.25 4.04 12.24
C LEU A 122 -11.17 5.38 12.99
N SER A 123 -11.53 6.47 12.32
CA SER A 123 -11.54 7.80 12.92
C SER A 123 -12.55 7.92 14.06
N GLY A 124 -13.73 7.29 13.89
CA GLY A 124 -14.77 7.26 14.92
C GLY A 124 -14.34 6.48 16.15
N ASP A 125 -13.73 5.32 15.95
CA ASP A 125 -13.24 4.48 17.05
C ASP A 125 -12.11 5.16 17.82
N GLN A 126 -11.26 5.91 17.14
CA GLN A 126 -10.20 6.66 17.79
C GLN A 126 -10.73 7.83 18.61
N GLN A 127 -11.74 8.53 18.10
CA GLN A 127 -12.36 9.62 18.85
C GLN A 127 -13.05 9.13 20.11
N SER A 128 -13.58 7.90 20.10
CA SER A 128 -14.19 7.32 21.30
C SER A 128 -13.17 6.87 22.33
N LYS A 129 -11.94 6.57 21.95
CA LYS A 129 -10.86 6.22 22.88
C LYS A 129 -10.26 7.37 23.65
N TYR A 130 -10.41 8.59 23.16
CA TYR A 130 -9.83 9.80 23.74
C TYR A 130 -10.85 10.71 24.46
N ARG A 131 -12.05 10.22 24.65
CA ARG A 131 -13.08 10.93 25.41
C ARG A 131 -13.13 10.46 26.86
#